data_bd29688191f971d68274345b1457fd56
#
_entry.id   bd29688191f971d68274345b1457fd56
#
_cell.length_a   1.000
_cell.length_b   1.000
_cell.length_c   1.000
_cell.angle_alpha   90.00
_cell.angle_beta   90.00
_cell.angle_gamma   90.00
#
_symmetry.space_group_name_H-M   'P 1'
#
loop_
_entity.id
_entity.type
_entity.pdbx_description
1 polymer ?
#
loop_
_entity_poly.entity_id
_entity_poly.type
_entity_poly.pdbx_seq_one_letter_code
_entity_poly.pdbx_strand_id
1 'polypeptide(L)'
;MKKVLLGVAVCALACAPSFAERADALKPVRVLADSGVANMTTQGGTAEGNVEVTRGTLVMKSGKLNLTEDPEGYKYATLLAAPGALATFRQKRDGGDLWVEGEAERIDYNSKSDILKLSGRAKVRSLEGTRTTNSAEGPFISYDSRKEEFAALNNPAGQGKPGGGRVEMIFDQKPTRPPAAPAGKQ
;
A
#
# COMPACT_ATOMS: atom_id res chain seq x y z
N MET A 1 -58.52 -31.77 -7.56
CA MET A 1 -57.94 -30.44 -7.67
C MET A 1 -56.62 -30.43 -6.92
N LYS A 2 -55.48 -30.56 -7.64
CA LYS A 2 -54.12 -30.58 -7.05
C LYS A 2 -53.51 -29.19 -7.20
N LYS A 3 -53.28 -28.52 -6.09
CA LYS A 3 -52.56 -27.22 -6.06
C LYS A 3 -51.05 -27.49 -6.04
N VAL A 4 -50.37 -27.12 -7.10
CA VAL A 4 -48.89 -27.12 -7.18
C VAL A 4 -48.42 -25.79 -6.63
N LEU A 5 -47.71 -25.82 -5.50
CA LEU A 5 -46.98 -24.68 -4.95
C LEU A 5 -45.59 -24.64 -5.60
N LEU A 6 -45.38 -23.64 -6.44
CA LEU A 6 -44.08 -23.34 -7.05
C LEU A 6 -43.27 -22.50 -6.06
N GLY A 7 -42.27 -23.11 -5.41
CA GLY A 7 -41.35 -22.42 -4.52
C GLY A 7 -40.27 -21.70 -5.32
N VAL A 8 -40.27 -20.39 -5.31
CA VAL A 8 -39.17 -19.55 -5.87
C VAL A 8 -38.07 -19.49 -4.83
N ALA A 9 -36.98 -20.23 -5.06
CA ALA A 9 -35.74 -20.08 -4.28
C ALA A 9 -34.98 -18.82 -4.76
N VAL A 10 -35.07 -17.75 -3.98
CA VAL A 10 -34.22 -16.54 -4.18
C VAL A 10 -32.83 -16.86 -3.66
N CYS A 11 -31.87 -17.13 -4.57
CA CYS A 11 -30.47 -17.22 -4.27
C CYS A 11 -29.93 -15.80 -4.02
N ALA A 12 -29.87 -15.36 -2.76
CA ALA A 12 -29.16 -14.16 -2.38
C ALA A 12 -27.64 -14.43 -2.49
N LEU A 13 -27.01 -13.97 -3.58
CA LEU A 13 -25.55 -13.90 -3.68
C LEU A 13 -25.10 -12.88 -2.64
N ALA A 14 -24.64 -13.34 -1.50
CA ALA A 14 -23.90 -12.53 -0.54
C ALA A 14 -22.55 -12.18 -1.17
N CYS A 15 -22.40 -10.97 -1.72
CA CYS A 15 -21.10 -10.38 -2.01
C CYS A 15 -20.40 -10.17 -0.66
N ALA A 16 -19.56 -11.12 -0.26
CA ALA A 16 -18.66 -10.92 0.88
C ALA A 16 -17.65 -9.82 0.50
N PRO A 17 -17.47 -8.78 1.33
CA PRO A 17 -16.43 -7.79 1.09
C PRO A 17 -15.07 -8.49 1.08
N SER A 18 -14.32 -8.31 0.02
CA SER A 18 -12.97 -8.84 -0.14
C SER A 18 -12.02 -7.98 0.70
N PHE A 19 -11.63 -8.46 1.86
CA PHE A 19 -10.61 -7.85 2.72
C PHE A 19 -9.21 -8.28 2.23
N ALA A 20 -8.72 -7.66 1.15
CA ALA A 20 -7.44 -8.03 0.56
C ALA A 20 -6.26 -7.70 1.48
N GLU A 21 -6.27 -6.55 2.11
CA GLU A 21 -5.17 -6.03 2.92
C GLU A 21 -4.98 -6.79 4.25
N ARG A 22 -6.07 -7.13 4.91
CA ARG A 22 -6.03 -7.95 6.14
C ARG A 22 -5.62 -9.39 5.88
N ALA A 23 -5.94 -9.92 4.69
CA ALA A 23 -5.50 -11.24 4.27
C ALA A 23 -3.99 -11.30 4.00
N ASP A 24 -3.37 -10.20 3.57
CA ASP A 24 -1.94 -10.11 3.30
C ASP A 24 -1.10 -10.23 4.58
N ALA A 25 -1.60 -9.76 5.71
CA ALA A 25 -0.91 -9.83 6.99
C ALA A 25 -0.56 -11.26 7.43
N LEU A 26 -1.31 -12.25 6.96
CA LEU A 26 -1.11 -13.68 7.28
C LEU A 26 -0.29 -14.44 6.21
N LYS A 27 0.09 -13.77 5.13
CA LYS A 27 0.86 -14.40 4.05
C LYS A 27 2.36 -14.46 4.39
N PRO A 28 3.06 -15.50 3.93
CA PRO A 28 4.50 -15.59 4.10
C PRO A 28 5.20 -14.43 3.36
N VAL A 29 6.31 -13.97 3.93
CA VAL A 29 7.22 -13.03 3.25
C VAL A 29 8.14 -13.85 2.34
N ARG A 30 8.18 -13.50 1.05
CA ARG A 30 9.11 -14.06 0.06
C ARG A 30 10.09 -12.99 -0.35
N VAL A 31 11.37 -13.32 -0.41
CA VAL A 31 12.44 -12.44 -0.85
C VAL A 31 13.15 -13.09 -2.05
N LEU A 32 13.32 -12.32 -3.11
CA LEU A 32 14.17 -12.63 -4.27
C LEU A 32 15.27 -11.58 -4.33
N ALA A 33 16.49 -11.99 -4.64
CA ALA A 33 17.66 -11.11 -4.78
C ALA A 33 18.77 -11.84 -5.52
N ASP A 34 19.80 -11.10 -5.94
CA ASP A 34 21.00 -11.71 -6.55
C ASP A 34 21.84 -12.42 -5.49
N SER A 35 21.86 -11.89 -4.24
CA SER A 35 22.55 -12.48 -3.09
C SER A 35 21.84 -12.17 -1.79
N GLY A 36 22.06 -13.00 -0.77
CA GLY A 36 21.49 -12.76 0.55
C GLY A 36 22.04 -13.69 1.63
N VAL A 37 21.89 -13.24 2.87
CA VAL A 37 22.19 -14.01 4.07
C VAL A 37 20.95 -14.02 4.94
N ALA A 38 20.49 -15.20 5.33
CA ALA A 38 19.38 -15.38 6.27
C ALA A 38 19.87 -16.02 7.57
N ASN A 39 19.40 -15.51 8.69
CA ASN A 39 19.61 -16.08 10.00
C ASN A 39 18.32 -16.78 10.48
N MET A 40 18.33 -18.10 10.51
CA MET A 40 17.17 -18.90 10.87
C MET A 40 16.78 -18.81 12.34
N THR A 41 17.70 -18.41 13.21
CA THR A 41 17.42 -18.23 14.64
C THR A 41 16.71 -16.91 14.90
N THR A 42 17.16 -15.82 14.25
CA THR A 42 16.56 -14.49 14.41
C THR A 42 15.48 -14.20 13.38
N GLN A 43 15.21 -15.13 12.45
CA GLN A 43 14.24 -14.97 11.35
C GLN A 43 14.43 -13.67 10.55
N GLY A 44 15.68 -13.21 10.47
CA GLY A 44 16.08 -11.99 9.78
C GLY A 44 17.17 -12.23 8.75
N GLY A 45 17.63 -11.17 8.10
CA GLY A 45 18.69 -11.26 7.12
C GLY A 45 18.87 -10.03 6.27
N THR A 46 19.80 -10.13 5.32
CA THR A 46 20.08 -9.09 4.34
C THR A 46 20.02 -9.68 2.94
N ALA A 47 19.62 -8.87 1.97
CA ALA A 47 19.64 -9.22 0.56
C ALA A 47 20.13 -8.04 -0.28
N GLU A 48 20.83 -8.32 -1.37
CA GLU A 48 21.43 -7.31 -2.25
C GLU A 48 21.29 -7.71 -3.71
N GLY A 49 21.10 -6.69 -4.57
CA GLY A 49 20.92 -6.80 -6.01
C GLY A 49 19.51 -7.27 -6.40
N ASN A 50 18.82 -6.49 -7.22
CA ASN A 50 17.49 -6.80 -7.76
C ASN A 50 16.50 -7.33 -6.71
N VAL A 51 16.50 -6.74 -5.52
CA VAL A 51 15.68 -7.23 -4.41
C VAL A 51 14.20 -7.03 -4.71
N GLU A 52 13.42 -8.11 -4.58
CA GLU A 52 11.96 -8.09 -4.59
C GLU A 52 11.43 -8.82 -3.35
N VAL A 53 10.63 -8.11 -2.56
CA VAL A 53 9.95 -8.63 -1.37
C VAL A 53 8.47 -8.68 -1.65
N THR A 54 7.84 -9.85 -1.45
CA THR A 54 6.39 -10.02 -1.62
C THR A 54 5.75 -10.54 -0.34
N ARG A 55 4.58 -9.99 0.00
CA ARG A 55 3.71 -10.46 1.07
C ARG A 55 2.25 -10.26 0.65
N GLY A 56 1.60 -11.32 0.18
CA GLY A 56 0.29 -11.21 -0.43
C GLY A 56 0.31 -10.30 -1.65
N THR A 57 -0.45 -9.21 -1.64
CA THR A 57 -0.48 -8.21 -2.72
C THR A 57 0.59 -7.13 -2.59
N LEU A 58 1.22 -7.00 -1.41
CA LEU A 58 2.34 -6.08 -1.19
C LEU A 58 3.57 -6.58 -1.93
N VAL A 59 4.08 -5.78 -2.84
CA VAL A 59 5.35 -5.99 -3.55
C VAL A 59 6.24 -4.79 -3.30
N MET A 60 7.48 -5.04 -2.86
CA MET A 60 8.49 -4.00 -2.66
C MET A 60 9.75 -4.35 -3.46
N LYS A 61 10.38 -3.36 -4.09
CA LYS A 61 11.61 -3.54 -4.87
C LYS A 61 12.68 -2.55 -4.44
N SER A 62 13.94 -3.00 -4.40
CA SER A 62 15.07 -2.17 -3.97
C SER A 62 16.41 -2.72 -4.45
N GLY A 63 17.49 -1.98 -4.19
CA GLY A 63 18.86 -2.48 -4.39
C GLY A 63 19.36 -3.31 -3.20
N LYS A 64 18.88 -3.00 -1.98
CA LYS A 64 19.27 -3.68 -0.75
C LYS A 64 18.11 -3.78 0.23
N LEU A 65 18.04 -4.90 0.94
CA LEU A 65 17.10 -5.18 2.02
C LEU A 65 17.85 -5.51 3.30
N ASN A 66 17.37 -4.96 4.41
CA ASN A 66 17.63 -5.49 5.76
C ASN A 66 16.28 -5.87 6.37
N LEU A 67 16.13 -7.14 6.74
CA LEU A 67 14.93 -7.72 7.36
C LEU A 67 15.26 -8.15 8.78
N THR A 68 14.44 -7.76 9.74
CA THR A 68 14.52 -8.21 11.13
C THR A 68 13.14 -8.65 11.61
N GLU A 69 13.13 -9.52 12.62
CA GLU A 69 11.91 -9.95 13.29
C GLU A 69 12.05 -9.72 14.79
N ASP A 70 11.00 -9.25 15.43
CA ASP A 70 10.97 -9.13 16.88
C ASP A 70 10.52 -10.46 17.55
N PRO A 71 10.65 -10.60 18.88
CA PRO A 71 10.23 -11.81 19.59
C PRO A 71 8.73 -12.14 19.48
N GLU A 72 7.91 -11.18 19.07
CA GLU A 72 6.47 -11.35 18.84
C GLU A 72 6.16 -11.84 17.42
N GLY A 73 7.18 -11.95 16.54
CA GLY A 73 7.06 -12.41 15.16
C GLY A 73 6.72 -11.30 14.15
N TYR A 74 6.77 -10.03 14.57
CA TYR A 74 6.59 -8.92 13.64
C TYR A 74 7.88 -8.63 12.87
N LYS A 75 7.73 -8.36 11.58
CA LYS A 75 8.85 -8.11 10.67
C LYS A 75 9.02 -6.61 10.39
N TYR A 76 10.28 -6.21 10.37
CA TYR A 76 10.72 -4.86 10.05
C TYR A 76 11.65 -4.93 8.85
N ALA A 77 11.31 -4.24 7.79
CA ALA A 77 12.11 -4.23 6.56
C ALA A 77 12.60 -2.81 6.28
N THR A 78 13.90 -2.67 6.04
CA THR A 78 14.50 -1.46 5.48
C THR A 78 14.97 -1.77 4.07
N LEU A 79 14.42 -1.04 3.10
CA LEU A 79 14.75 -1.13 1.69
C LEU A 79 15.51 0.12 1.28
N LEU A 80 16.68 -0.05 0.67
CA LEU A 80 17.50 1.02 0.13
C LEU A 80 17.55 0.95 -1.39
N ALA A 81 17.37 2.09 -2.03
CA ALA A 81 17.45 2.19 -3.48
C ALA A 81 18.80 1.73 -4.01
N ALA A 82 18.83 1.18 -5.21
CA ALA A 82 20.07 1.01 -5.98
C ALA A 82 20.57 2.38 -6.47
N PRO A 83 21.88 2.53 -6.76
CA PRO A 83 22.40 3.75 -7.36
C PRO A 83 21.64 4.14 -8.63
N GLY A 84 21.18 5.39 -8.70
CA GLY A 84 20.41 5.91 -9.85
C GLY A 84 18.94 5.50 -9.94
N ALA A 85 18.44 4.68 -8.99
CA ALA A 85 17.04 4.25 -8.94
C ALA A 85 16.33 4.74 -7.67
N LEU A 86 15.09 4.31 -7.48
CA LEU A 86 14.35 4.43 -6.22
C LEU A 86 13.88 3.05 -5.77
N ALA A 87 13.76 2.86 -4.46
CA ALA A 87 13.02 1.76 -3.90
C ALA A 87 11.53 2.02 -4.13
N THR A 88 10.75 0.97 -4.40
CA THR A 88 9.33 1.09 -4.72
C THR A 88 8.50 0.13 -3.89
N PHE A 89 7.23 0.47 -3.68
CA PHE A 89 6.23 -0.48 -3.21
C PHE A 89 4.93 -0.34 -4.01
N ARG A 90 4.17 -1.43 -4.06
CA ARG A 90 2.81 -1.47 -4.60
C ARG A 90 1.99 -2.44 -3.77
N GLN A 91 0.77 -2.06 -3.40
CA GLN A 91 -0.15 -2.87 -2.62
C GLN A 91 -1.58 -2.67 -3.10
N LYS A 92 -2.36 -3.75 -3.13
CA LYS A 92 -3.80 -3.68 -3.41
C LYS A 92 -4.52 -3.22 -2.15
N ARG A 93 -5.48 -2.30 -2.32
CA ARG A 93 -6.36 -1.80 -1.27
C ARG A 93 -7.69 -2.56 -1.28
N ASP A 94 -8.43 -2.48 -0.18
CA ASP A 94 -9.78 -3.01 -0.13
C ASP A 94 -10.73 -2.22 -1.04
N GLY A 95 -11.73 -2.91 -1.61
CA GLY A 95 -12.79 -2.23 -2.37
C GLY A 95 -12.66 -2.22 -3.90
N GLY A 96 -12.15 -3.27 -4.51
CA GLY A 96 -12.15 -3.43 -5.97
C GLY A 96 -10.77 -3.34 -6.61
N ASP A 97 -10.62 -2.61 -7.72
CA ASP A 97 -9.34 -2.43 -8.40
C ASP A 97 -8.62 -1.16 -7.90
N LEU A 98 -8.48 -1.08 -6.57
CA LEU A 98 -7.81 0.02 -5.89
C LEU A 98 -6.40 -0.38 -5.49
N TRP A 99 -5.44 0.51 -5.75
CA TRP A 99 -4.04 0.29 -5.47
C TRP A 99 -3.42 1.51 -4.79
N VAL A 100 -2.36 1.28 -4.04
CA VAL A 100 -1.41 2.29 -3.61
C VAL A 100 -0.03 1.88 -4.09
N GLU A 101 0.75 2.84 -4.53
CA GLU A 101 2.14 2.66 -4.89
C GLU A 101 2.96 3.86 -4.45
N GLY A 102 4.23 3.64 -4.21
CA GLY A 102 5.14 4.72 -3.87
C GLY A 102 6.59 4.38 -4.13
N GLU A 103 7.40 5.41 -4.08
CA GLU A 103 8.82 5.34 -4.37
C GLU A 103 9.61 6.31 -3.48
N ALA A 104 10.84 5.94 -3.12
CA ALA A 104 11.75 6.78 -2.33
C ALA A 104 13.19 6.24 -2.40
N GLU A 105 14.15 7.00 -1.88
CA GLU A 105 15.53 6.51 -1.70
C GLU A 105 15.60 5.41 -0.63
N ARG A 106 14.74 5.50 0.37
CA ARG A 106 14.60 4.53 1.46
C ARG A 106 13.13 4.30 1.80
N ILE A 107 12.75 3.03 1.98
CA ILE A 107 11.45 2.61 2.50
C ILE A 107 11.67 1.76 3.74
N ASP A 108 11.08 2.17 4.86
CA ASP A 108 11.01 1.37 6.09
C ASP A 108 9.58 0.85 6.26
N TYR A 109 9.43 -0.46 6.36
CA TYR A 109 8.16 -1.13 6.60
C TYR A 109 8.12 -1.75 7.99
N ASN A 110 7.02 -1.54 8.70
CA ASN A 110 6.75 -2.11 10.02
C ASN A 110 5.45 -2.93 9.95
N SER A 111 5.56 -4.27 10.04
CA SER A 111 4.41 -5.16 9.94
C SER A 111 3.51 -5.17 11.19
N LYS A 112 3.98 -4.67 12.34
CA LYS A 112 3.18 -4.54 13.55
C LYS A 112 2.12 -3.44 13.43
N SER A 113 2.49 -2.35 12.79
CA SER A 113 1.63 -1.18 12.56
C SER A 113 1.08 -1.09 11.15
N ASP A 114 1.57 -1.88 10.19
CA ASP A 114 1.35 -1.79 8.75
C ASP A 114 1.62 -0.39 8.18
N ILE A 115 2.69 0.23 8.68
CA ILE A 115 3.14 1.55 8.25
C ILE A 115 4.37 1.42 7.35
N LEU A 116 4.32 2.09 6.19
CA LEU A 116 5.47 2.35 5.35
C LEU A 116 5.92 3.80 5.55
N LYS A 117 7.24 3.99 5.76
CA LYS A 117 7.86 5.32 5.81
C LYS A 117 8.80 5.45 4.62
N LEU A 118 8.57 6.46 3.82
CA LEU A 118 9.32 6.77 2.61
C LEU A 118 10.17 8.00 2.88
N SER A 119 11.47 7.92 2.67
CA SER A 119 12.42 8.99 2.94
C SER A 119 13.32 9.25 1.74
N GLY A 120 13.52 10.52 1.40
CA GLY A 120 14.30 10.99 0.24
C GLY A 120 13.53 10.83 -1.07
N ARG A 121 13.19 11.95 -1.72
CA ARG A 121 12.42 12.01 -2.98
C ARG A 121 11.15 11.14 -2.93
N ALA A 122 10.46 11.18 -1.78
CA ALA A 122 9.32 10.32 -1.54
C ALA A 122 8.11 10.75 -2.39
N LYS A 123 7.44 9.76 -2.98
CA LYS A 123 6.20 9.91 -3.71
C LYS A 123 5.27 8.75 -3.40
N VAL A 124 3.99 9.04 -3.21
CA VAL A 124 2.92 8.05 -3.04
C VAL A 124 1.75 8.40 -3.93
N ARG A 125 1.13 7.41 -4.54
CA ARG A 125 -0.05 7.55 -5.40
C ARG A 125 -1.10 6.51 -5.04
N SER A 126 -2.36 6.95 -4.98
CA SER A 126 -3.52 6.06 -4.97
C SER A 126 -4.05 5.91 -6.40
N LEU A 127 -4.43 4.69 -6.78
CA LEU A 127 -4.92 4.40 -8.13
C LEU A 127 -6.26 3.67 -8.08
N GLU A 128 -7.07 3.92 -9.08
CA GLU A 128 -8.25 3.14 -9.44
C GLU A 128 -8.01 2.56 -10.84
N GLY A 129 -7.77 1.27 -10.92
CA GLY A 129 -7.19 0.64 -12.11
C GLY A 129 -5.81 1.21 -12.43
N THR A 130 -5.69 1.91 -13.55
CA THR A 130 -4.45 2.61 -13.96
C THR A 130 -4.50 4.13 -13.72
N ARG A 131 -5.65 4.68 -13.31
CA ARG A 131 -5.85 6.11 -13.09
C ARG A 131 -5.37 6.52 -11.71
N THR A 132 -4.47 7.48 -11.62
CA THR A 132 -4.09 8.11 -10.35
C THR A 132 -5.25 8.96 -9.84
N THR A 133 -5.68 8.74 -8.60
CA THR A 133 -6.74 9.48 -7.93
C THR A 133 -6.19 10.49 -6.92
N ASN A 134 -5.16 10.12 -6.18
CA ASN A 134 -4.51 11.03 -5.25
C ASN A 134 -3.00 10.82 -5.32
N SER A 135 -2.22 11.87 -5.03
CA SER A 135 -0.77 11.76 -4.90
C SER A 135 -0.22 12.70 -3.84
N ALA A 136 0.93 12.34 -3.29
CA ALA A 136 1.72 13.18 -2.42
C ALA A 136 3.20 13.05 -2.78
N GLU A 137 3.93 14.17 -2.71
CA GLU A 137 5.37 14.24 -2.93
C GLU A 137 6.03 15.09 -1.84
N GLY A 138 7.23 14.69 -1.41
CA GLY A 138 7.99 15.42 -0.40
C GLY A 138 9.25 14.69 0.06
N PRO A 139 10.01 15.28 0.98
CA PRO A 139 11.20 14.63 1.55
C PRO A 139 10.88 13.40 2.40
N PHE A 140 9.65 13.33 2.97
CA PHE A 140 9.19 12.24 3.80
C PHE A 140 7.68 12.03 3.63
N ILE A 141 7.28 10.78 3.48
CA ILE A 141 5.86 10.37 3.48
C ILE A 141 5.72 9.15 4.39
N SER A 142 4.70 9.16 5.25
CA SER A 142 4.25 8.00 6.01
C SER A 142 2.92 7.53 5.44
N TYR A 143 2.81 6.25 5.10
CA TYR A 143 1.56 5.60 4.67
C TYR A 143 1.13 4.56 5.70
N ASP A 144 -0.05 4.76 6.29
CA ASP A 144 -0.73 3.81 7.17
C ASP A 144 -1.73 3.00 6.33
N SER A 145 -1.42 1.74 6.05
CA SER A 145 -2.25 0.92 5.17
C SER A 145 -3.58 0.54 5.81
N ARG A 146 -3.66 0.43 7.14
CA ARG A 146 -4.91 0.11 7.86
C ARG A 146 -5.93 1.23 7.81
N LYS A 147 -5.47 2.49 7.76
CA LYS A 147 -6.31 3.68 7.66
C LYS A 147 -6.46 4.18 6.23
N GLU A 148 -5.65 3.64 5.32
CA GLU A 148 -5.51 4.14 3.95
C GLU A 148 -5.15 5.64 3.91
N GLU A 149 -4.30 6.08 4.84
CA GLU A 149 -3.93 7.48 5.06
C GLU A 149 -2.44 7.68 4.81
N PHE A 150 -2.09 8.76 4.13
CA PHE A 150 -0.71 9.19 4.02
C PHE A 150 -0.52 10.61 4.55
N ALA A 151 0.59 10.82 5.26
CA ALA A 151 1.06 12.11 5.73
C ALA A 151 2.37 12.46 5.05
N ALA A 152 2.43 13.62 4.38
CA ALA A 152 3.65 14.13 3.77
C ALA A 152 4.24 15.25 4.64
N LEU A 153 5.54 15.16 4.93
CA LEU A 153 6.25 16.08 5.79
C LEU A 153 7.50 16.62 5.10
N ASN A 154 7.84 17.87 5.35
CA ASN A 154 8.94 18.56 4.70
C ASN A 154 10.32 18.31 5.34
N ASN A 155 10.41 17.32 6.23
CA ASN A 155 11.65 16.92 6.89
C ASN A 155 11.80 15.39 6.81
N PRO A 156 12.94 14.84 6.33
CA PRO A 156 13.20 13.41 6.27
C PRO A 156 13.12 12.69 7.63
N ALA A 157 13.26 13.42 8.74
CA ALA A 157 13.09 12.87 10.09
C ALA A 157 11.60 12.68 10.50
N GLY A 158 10.64 12.98 9.61
CA GLY A 158 9.22 12.80 9.88
C GLY A 158 8.63 13.84 10.84
N GLN A 159 9.23 15.01 10.92
CA GLN A 159 8.73 16.16 11.70
C GLN A 159 8.53 17.35 10.78
N GLY A 160 7.37 18.01 10.84
CA GLY A 160 7.16 19.25 10.10
C GLY A 160 8.13 20.33 10.62
N LYS A 161 8.88 20.99 9.72
CA LYS A 161 9.83 22.05 10.06
C LYS A 161 9.47 23.33 9.32
N PRO A 162 9.18 24.44 10.03
CA PRO A 162 9.00 25.75 9.40
C PRO A 162 10.22 26.10 8.53
N GLY A 163 9.99 26.52 7.27
CA GLY A 163 11.05 26.83 6.31
C GLY A 163 11.78 25.63 5.69
N GLY A 164 11.37 24.39 5.98
CA GLY A 164 11.98 23.15 5.46
C GLY A 164 11.58 22.75 4.04
N GLY A 165 10.96 23.64 3.27
CA GLY A 165 10.43 23.36 1.94
C GLY A 165 8.93 23.06 1.98
N ARG A 166 8.37 22.65 0.84
CA ARG A 166 6.94 22.34 0.66
C ARG A 166 6.75 20.88 0.37
N VAL A 167 5.61 20.35 0.78
CA VAL A 167 5.06 19.09 0.29
C VAL A 167 3.95 19.39 -0.71
N GLU A 168 3.78 18.54 -1.69
CA GLU A 168 2.67 18.63 -2.64
C GLU A 168 1.68 17.50 -2.39
N MET A 169 0.39 17.81 -2.39
CA MET A 169 -0.69 16.83 -2.34
C MET A 169 -1.71 17.18 -3.41
N ILE A 170 -2.09 16.19 -4.20
CA ILE A 170 -3.11 16.31 -5.26
C ILE A 170 -4.24 15.36 -4.92
N PHE A 171 -5.46 15.88 -4.89
CA PHE A 171 -6.68 15.11 -4.67
C PHE A 171 -7.54 15.21 -5.92
N ASP A 172 -7.86 14.04 -6.51
CA ASP A 172 -8.77 13.99 -7.66
C ASP A 172 -10.20 14.30 -7.23
N GLN A 173 -10.89 15.10 -8.03
CA GLN A 173 -12.30 15.37 -7.81
C GLN A 173 -13.10 14.19 -8.37
N LYS A 174 -13.89 13.51 -7.52
CA LYS A 174 -14.90 12.59 -8.02
C LYS A 174 -15.87 13.37 -8.89
N PRO A 175 -16.22 12.88 -10.10
CA PRO A 175 -17.24 13.52 -10.92
C PRO A 175 -18.51 13.67 -10.08
N THR A 176 -18.90 14.88 -9.75
CA THR A 176 -20.21 15.14 -9.14
C THR A 176 -21.25 14.75 -10.16
N ARG A 177 -22.17 13.85 -9.77
CA ARG A 177 -23.32 13.50 -10.62
C ARG A 177 -23.99 14.82 -11.03
N PRO A 178 -24.22 15.07 -12.34
CA PRO A 178 -24.93 16.26 -12.75
C PRO A 178 -26.25 16.38 -11.96
N PRO A 179 -26.69 17.59 -11.57
CA PRO A 179 -27.99 17.75 -10.94
C PRO A 179 -29.05 17.09 -11.82
N ALA A 180 -29.92 16.29 -11.23
CA ALA A 180 -31.01 15.68 -11.96
C ALA A 180 -31.79 16.78 -12.66
N ALA A 181 -32.00 16.66 -13.97
CA ALA A 181 -32.82 17.61 -14.73
C ALA A 181 -34.18 17.73 -14.02
N PRO A 182 -34.73 18.96 -13.90
CA PRO A 182 -36.03 19.16 -13.26
C PRO A 182 -37.08 18.32 -13.98
N ALA A 183 -37.81 17.50 -13.21
CA ALA A 183 -38.91 16.71 -13.74
C ALA A 183 -39.88 17.62 -14.43
N GLY A 184 -40.00 17.48 -15.76
CA GLY A 184 -40.95 18.23 -16.54
C GLY A 184 -42.37 17.96 -16.03
N LYS A 185 -43.06 19.01 -15.60
CA LYS A 185 -44.51 18.96 -15.33
C LYS A 185 -45.20 18.69 -16.65
N GLN A 186 -45.90 17.55 -16.76
CA GLN A 186 -46.97 17.30 -17.71
C GLN A 186 -48.25 17.90 -17.18
#